data_d22985e6b574525ec9efdd121262d829
#
_entry.id   d22985e6b574525ec9efdd121262d829
#
_cell.length_a   1.000
_cell.length_b   1.000
_cell.length_c   1.000
_cell.angle_alpha   90.00
_cell.angle_beta   90.00
_cell.angle_gamma   90.00
#
_symmetry.space_group_name_H-M   'P 1'
#
loop_
_entity.id
_entity.type
_entity.pdbx_description
1 polymer ?
#
loop_
_entity_poly.entity_id
_entity_poly.type
_entity_poly.pdbx_seq_one_letter_code
_entity_poly.pdbx_strand_id
1 'polypeptide(L)'
;MNYSSFLVVRVIPIMVYRRTEKVVRRLAQRHAAIIAAARATAAEAGMAAVQIAPVAERAGIAAGTVYRYFPSKTDLVAALVAAVSEAEIDAMRRAADAAPGPLSGLATGIATFAARALARRRLAWAVIAEPVDAEADQVRRVYRRALAAEIEMRLKAAIKAGALPPEDSTRAAAALVGALLEGLIGPLAPAISAEPAATRDTVQQLTLFALRAVGVTDPRARGLVVQLPSDGPLAVG
;
A
#
# COMPACT_ATOMS: atom_id res chain seq x y z
N MET A 1 64.41 3.20 -43.82
CA MET A 1 63.77 1.88 -43.57
C MET A 1 62.79 2.03 -42.46
N ASN A 2 61.50 2.20 -42.81
CA ASN A 2 60.38 2.37 -41.85
C ASN A 2 59.76 1.01 -41.54
N TYR A 3 59.71 0.67 -40.27
CA TYR A 3 58.83 -0.38 -39.78
C TYR A 3 57.84 0.22 -38.79
N SER A 4 56.63 0.58 -39.27
CA SER A 4 55.47 0.85 -38.47
C SER A 4 54.79 -0.48 -38.15
N SER A 5 54.93 -0.92 -36.91
CA SER A 5 54.15 -2.04 -36.36
C SER A 5 52.77 -1.54 -35.91
N PHE A 6 51.74 -1.82 -36.68
CA PHE A 6 50.35 -1.63 -36.28
C PHE A 6 49.95 -2.68 -35.26
N LEU A 7 49.82 -2.26 -34.00
CA LEU A 7 49.20 -3.07 -32.95
C LEU A 7 47.67 -3.00 -33.18
N VAL A 8 47.10 -4.04 -33.77
CA VAL A 8 45.67 -4.22 -33.88
C VAL A 8 45.15 -4.66 -32.49
N VAL A 9 44.68 -3.73 -31.70
CA VAL A 9 43.92 -4.04 -30.50
C VAL A 9 42.58 -4.61 -30.90
N ARG A 10 42.47 -5.92 -30.78
CA ARG A 10 41.23 -6.66 -31.01
C ARG A 10 40.29 -6.32 -29.86
N VAL A 11 39.37 -5.37 -30.02
CA VAL A 11 38.28 -5.07 -29.08
C VAL A 11 37.36 -6.30 -29.10
N ILE A 12 37.44 -7.10 -28.03
CA ILE A 12 36.49 -8.17 -27.78
C ILE A 12 35.20 -7.47 -27.33
N PRO A 13 34.06 -7.58 -28.05
CA PRO A 13 32.82 -7.01 -27.58
C PRO A 13 32.41 -7.74 -26.30
N ILE A 14 32.39 -7.04 -25.19
CA ILE A 14 31.74 -7.52 -23.97
C ILE A 14 30.29 -7.70 -24.32
N MET A 15 29.89 -8.94 -24.56
CA MET A 15 28.47 -9.30 -24.70
C MET A 15 27.78 -9.01 -23.39
N VAL A 16 27.28 -7.79 -23.20
CA VAL A 16 26.29 -7.48 -22.18
C VAL A 16 25.09 -8.34 -22.50
N TYR A 17 24.89 -9.40 -21.72
CA TYR A 17 23.75 -10.30 -21.82
C TYR A 17 22.48 -9.51 -21.50
N ARG A 18 21.93 -8.81 -22.49
CA ARG A 18 20.61 -8.18 -22.40
C ARG A 18 19.60 -9.30 -22.24
N ARG A 19 19.12 -9.49 -21.01
CA ARG A 19 17.91 -10.29 -20.79
C ARG A 19 16.86 -9.76 -21.76
N THR A 20 16.40 -10.60 -22.70
CA THR A 20 15.38 -10.16 -23.66
C THR A 20 14.16 -9.66 -22.89
N GLU A 21 13.46 -8.64 -23.38
CA GLU A 21 12.23 -8.11 -22.74
C GLU A 21 11.23 -9.23 -22.38
N LYS A 22 11.18 -10.27 -23.22
CA LYS A 22 10.35 -11.46 -22.98
C LYS A 22 10.75 -12.20 -21.69
N VAL A 23 12.04 -12.32 -21.39
CA VAL A 23 12.55 -12.97 -20.17
C VAL A 23 12.23 -12.11 -18.95
N VAL A 24 12.46 -10.80 -19.01
CA VAL A 24 12.14 -9.86 -17.93
C VAL A 24 10.63 -9.90 -17.61
N ARG A 25 9.79 -9.84 -18.65
CA ARG A 25 8.33 -9.90 -18.50
C ARG A 25 7.89 -11.22 -17.86
N ARG A 26 8.43 -12.36 -18.29
CA ARG A 26 8.12 -13.66 -17.71
C ARG A 26 8.52 -13.77 -16.23
N LEU A 27 9.67 -13.20 -15.85
CA LEU A 27 10.12 -13.17 -14.45
C LEU A 27 9.20 -12.31 -13.62
N ALA A 28 8.82 -11.11 -14.09
CA ALA A 28 7.88 -10.22 -13.41
C ALA A 28 6.49 -10.87 -13.23
N GLN A 29 5.97 -11.51 -14.28
CA GLN A 29 4.69 -12.24 -14.20
C GLN A 29 4.74 -13.36 -13.17
N ARG A 30 5.84 -14.11 -13.11
CA ARG A 30 5.99 -15.19 -12.14
C ARG A 30 6.08 -14.66 -10.70
N HIS A 31 6.86 -13.60 -10.49
CA HIS A 31 6.91 -12.91 -9.20
C HIS A 31 5.52 -12.42 -8.77
N ALA A 32 4.81 -11.74 -9.65
CA ALA A 32 3.45 -11.26 -9.37
C ALA A 32 2.47 -12.40 -9.04
N ALA A 33 2.55 -13.55 -9.73
CA ALA A 33 1.73 -14.72 -9.45
C ALA A 33 1.99 -15.31 -8.05
N ILE A 34 3.25 -15.36 -7.60
CA ILE A 34 3.62 -15.82 -6.26
C ILE A 34 3.04 -14.86 -5.19
N ILE A 35 3.20 -13.56 -5.37
CA ILE A 35 2.65 -12.55 -4.46
C ILE A 35 1.11 -12.60 -4.43
N ALA A 36 0.46 -12.80 -5.57
CA ALA A 36 -1.00 -12.96 -5.63
C ALA A 36 -1.46 -14.21 -4.84
N ALA A 37 -0.76 -15.34 -4.97
CA ALA A 37 -1.04 -16.55 -4.19
C ALA A 37 -0.82 -16.33 -2.69
N ALA A 38 0.28 -15.67 -2.28
CA ALA A 38 0.54 -15.32 -0.89
C ALA A 38 -0.53 -14.39 -0.31
N ARG A 39 -0.96 -13.39 -1.09
CA ARG A 39 -2.04 -12.46 -0.73
C ARG A 39 -3.36 -13.19 -0.50
N ALA A 40 -3.74 -14.10 -1.39
CA ALA A 40 -4.95 -14.91 -1.24
C ALA A 40 -4.87 -15.79 0.01
N THR A 41 -3.73 -16.43 0.28
CA THR A 41 -3.50 -17.23 1.49
C THR A 41 -3.63 -16.36 2.76
N ALA A 42 -3.03 -15.17 2.78
CA ALA A 42 -3.15 -14.25 3.91
C ALA A 42 -4.60 -13.76 4.13
N ALA A 43 -5.32 -13.48 3.04
CA ALA A 43 -6.72 -13.06 3.09
C ALA A 43 -7.65 -14.16 3.64
N GLU A 44 -7.38 -15.41 3.37
CA GLU A 44 -8.19 -16.55 3.82
C GLU A 44 -7.82 -17.02 5.22
N ALA A 45 -6.53 -17.25 5.47
CA ALA A 45 -6.03 -17.95 6.65
C ALA A 45 -5.05 -17.14 7.53
N GLY A 46 -4.73 -15.90 7.15
CA GLY A 46 -3.83 -15.01 7.90
C GLY A 46 -2.36 -15.18 7.57
N MET A 47 -1.54 -14.34 8.18
CA MET A 47 -0.09 -14.28 7.88
C MET A 47 0.65 -15.56 8.27
N ALA A 48 0.23 -16.22 9.33
CA ALA A 48 0.82 -17.49 9.77
C ALA A 48 0.74 -18.59 8.70
N ALA A 49 -0.31 -18.58 7.88
CA ALA A 49 -0.52 -19.54 6.79
C ALA A 49 0.33 -19.25 5.54
N VAL A 50 0.94 -18.08 5.43
CA VAL A 50 1.84 -17.74 4.33
C VAL A 50 3.16 -18.49 4.50
N GLN A 51 3.22 -19.67 3.89
CA GLN A 51 4.37 -20.58 3.90
C GLN A 51 4.75 -20.90 2.45
N ILE A 52 6.02 -21.24 2.18
CA ILE A 52 6.52 -21.49 0.82
C ILE A 52 5.71 -22.59 0.10
N ALA A 53 5.48 -23.73 0.73
CA ALA A 53 4.80 -24.86 0.09
C ALA A 53 3.33 -24.59 -0.23
N PRO A 54 2.47 -24.09 0.69
CA PRO A 54 1.10 -23.70 0.38
C PRO A 54 0.99 -22.60 -0.70
N VAL A 55 1.89 -21.62 -0.68
CA VAL A 55 1.91 -20.56 -1.69
C VAL A 55 2.32 -21.11 -3.06
N ALA A 56 3.30 -22.02 -3.12
CA ALA A 56 3.73 -22.68 -4.35
C ALA A 56 2.58 -23.52 -4.97
N GLU A 57 1.89 -24.30 -4.15
CA GLU A 57 0.73 -25.08 -4.55
C GLU A 57 -0.37 -24.19 -5.14
N ARG A 58 -0.75 -23.12 -4.43
CA ARG A 58 -1.75 -22.14 -4.89
C ARG A 58 -1.33 -21.42 -6.18
N ALA A 59 -0.03 -21.15 -6.35
CA ALA A 59 0.51 -20.53 -7.57
C ALA A 59 0.70 -21.53 -8.73
N GLY A 60 0.44 -22.83 -8.53
CA GLY A 60 0.62 -23.87 -9.55
C GLY A 60 2.07 -24.07 -9.96
N ILE A 61 3.03 -23.96 -9.02
CA ILE A 61 4.47 -24.09 -9.27
C ILE A 61 5.16 -24.92 -8.20
N ALA A 62 6.35 -25.45 -8.51
CA ALA A 62 7.15 -26.15 -7.53
C ALA A 62 7.70 -25.19 -6.45
N ALA A 63 7.80 -25.65 -5.20
CA ALA A 63 8.37 -24.91 -4.08
C ALA A 63 9.78 -24.38 -4.36
N GLY A 64 10.63 -25.19 -5.03
CA GLY A 64 11.97 -24.75 -5.47
C GLY A 64 11.95 -23.55 -6.43
N THR A 65 10.83 -23.37 -7.17
CA THR A 65 10.66 -22.16 -7.99
C THR A 65 10.38 -20.94 -7.11
N VAL A 66 9.59 -21.07 -6.04
CA VAL A 66 9.35 -19.97 -5.10
C VAL A 66 10.65 -19.55 -4.41
N TYR A 67 11.47 -20.51 -3.94
CA TYR A 67 12.77 -20.22 -3.33
C TYR A 67 13.73 -19.44 -4.22
N ARG A 68 13.61 -19.52 -5.54
CA ARG A 68 14.42 -18.72 -6.49
C ARG A 68 14.05 -17.25 -6.49
N TYR A 69 12.84 -16.88 -6.09
CA TYR A 69 12.35 -15.51 -5.99
C TYR A 69 12.41 -14.97 -4.56
N PHE A 70 12.14 -15.84 -3.61
CA PHE A 70 12.09 -15.54 -2.18
C PHE A 70 12.89 -16.60 -1.43
N PRO A 71 14.16 -16.34 -1.11
CA PRO A 71 15.07 -17.30 -0.48
C PRO A 71 14.56 -17.86 0.84
N SER A 72 13.70 -17.12 1.54
CA SER A 72 13.11 -17.55 2.82
C SER A 72 11.60 -17.23 2.88
N LYS A 73 10.92 -17.80 3.88
CA LYS A 73 9.55 -17.39 4.26
C LYS A 73 9.50 -15.90 4.61
N THR A 74 10.50 -15.41 5.34
CA THR A 74 10.61 -14.01 5.75
C THR A 74 10.64 -13.08 4.54
N ASP A 75 11.45 -13.39 3.52
CA ASP A 75 11.47 -12.61 2.27
C ASP A 75 10.11 -12.59 1.57
N LEU A 76 9.42 -13.73 1.53
CA LEU A 76 8.07 -13.83 0.94
C LEU A 76 7.07 -12.98 1.71
N VAL A 77 7.07 -13.04 3.05
CA VAL A 77 6.18 -12.26 3.91
C VAL A 77 6.48 -10.76 3.80
N ALA A 78 7.76 -10.37 3.83
CA ALA A 78 8.19 -8.99 3.65
C ALA A 78 7.74 -8.43 2.29
N ALA A 79 7.91 -9.19 1.22
CA ALA A 79 7.46 -8.80 -0.12
C ALA A 79 5.93 -8.72 -0.24
N LEU A 80 5.19 -9.60 0.44
CA LEU A 80 3.73 -9.52 0.52
C LEU A 80 3.28 -8.24 1.24
N VAL A 81 3.87 -7.94 2.40
CA VAL A 81 3.58 -6.70 3.16
C VAL A 81 3.87 -5.48 2.30
N ALA A 82 5.01 -5.45 1.61
CA ALA A 82 5.38 -4.39 0.69
C ALA A 82 4.35 -4.21 -0.41
N ALA A 83 4.04 -5.26 -1.16
CA ALA A 83 3.14 -5.20 -2.32
C ALA A 83 1.71 -4.75 -1.94
N VAL A 84 1.19 -5.22 -0.81
CA VAL A 84 -0.14 -4.80 -0.33
C VAL A 84 -0.11 -3.34 0.09
N SER A 85 0.89 -2.93 0.88
CA SER A 85 0.98 -1.55 1.38
C SER A 85 1.20 -0.53 0.27
N GLU A 86 2.05 -0.82 -0.71
CA GLU A 86 2.25 0.01 -1.91
C GLU A 86 0.94 0.22 -2.67
N ALA A 87 0.19 -0.86 -2.91
CA ALA A 87 -1.07 -0.79 -3.63
C ALA A 87 -2.12 0.09 -2.90
N GLU A 88 -2.14 0.05 -1.56
CA GLU A 88 -3.06 0.88 -0.77
C GLU A 88 -2.65 2.37 -0.77
N ILE A 89 -1.36 2.68 -0.60
CA ILE A 89 -0.85 4.06 -0.67
C ILE A 89 -1.05 4.64 -2.07
N ASP A 90 -0.80 3.86 -3.13
CA ASP A 90 -0.99 4.30 -4.50
C ASP A 90 -2.48 4.53 -4.84
N ALA A 91 -3.39 3.71 -4.32
CA ALA A 91 -4.82 3.93 -4.47
C ALA A 91 -5.26 5.22 -3.77
N MET A 92 -4.80 5.44 -2.53
CA MET A 92 -5.03 6.67 -1.78
C MET A 92 -4.52 7.91 -2.54
N ARG A 93 -3.29 7.84 -3.07
CA ARG A 93 -2.66 8.92 -3.84
C ARG A 93 -3.46 9.26 -5.09
N ARG A 94 -3.79 8.27 -5.91
CA ARG A 94 -4.58 8.48 -7.14
C ARG A 94 -5.95 9.11 -6.85
N ALA A 95 -6.64 8.65 -5.82
CA ALA A 95 -7.92 9.19 -5.43
C ALA A 95 -7.81 10.66 -4.94
N ALA A 96 -6.77 10.96 -4.16
CA ALA A 96 -6.51 12.31 -3.69
C ALA A 96 -6.11 13.28 -4.82
N ASP A 97 -5.32 12.80 -5.80
CA ASP A 97 -4.88 13.61 -6.95
C ASP A 97 -6.03 13.92 -7.92
N ALA A 98 -7.04 13.04 -8.01
CA ALA A 98 -8.23 13.25 -8.83
C ALA A 98 -9.23 14.25 -8.21
N ALA A 99 -9.09 14.60 -6.94
CA ALA A 99 -10.00 15.51 -6.25
C ALA A 99 -9.74 16.98 -6.61
N PRO A 100 -10.78 17.85 -6.60
CA PRO A 100 -10.69 19.23 -7.13
C PRO A 100 -9.84 20.18 -6.29
N GLY A 101 -9.36 19.79 -5.10
CA GLY A 101 -8.55 20.66 -4.26
C GLY A 101 -7.89 19.95 -3.09
N PRO A 102 -6.96 20.62 -2.37
CA PRO A 102 -6.14 19.95 -1.35
C PRO A 102 -6.94 19.32 -0.22
N LEU A 103 -7.99 19.99 0.26
CA LEU A 103 -8.81 19.50 1.36
C LEU A 103 -9.73 18.36 0.94
N SER A 104 -10.35 18.45 -0.24
CA SER A 104 -11.10 17.34 -0.83
C SER A 104 -10.19 16.16 -1.16
N GLY A 105 -8.94 16.43 -1.62
CA GLY A 105 -7.93 15.40 -1.80
C GLY A 105 -7.59 14.65 -0.52
N LEU A 106 -7.39 15.35 0.58
CA LEU A 106 -7.18 14.71 1.88
C LEU A 106 -8.37 13.83 2.28
N ALA A 107 -9.60 14.36 2.17
CA ALA A 107 -10.82 13.63 2.51
C ALA A 107 -11.00 12.37 1.65
N THR A 108 -10.85 12.49 0.32
CA THR A 108 -11.00 11.38 -0.63
C THR A 108 -9.90 10.33 -0.45
N GLY A 109 -8.66 10.75 -0.20
CA GLY A 109 -7.55 9.84 0.09
C GLY A 109 -7.81 9.00 1.35
N ILE A 110 -8.19 9.64 2.46
CA ILE A 110 -8.52 8.95 3.72
C ILE A 110 -9.69 7.98 3.52
N ALA A 111 -10.77 8.45 2.88
CA ALA A 111 -11.94 7.61 2.62
C ALA A 111 -11.61 6.41 1.74
N THR A 112 -10.77 6.59 0.72
CA THR A 112 -10.31 5.49 -0.16
C THR A 112 -9.52 4.46 0.63
N PHE A 113 -8.57 4.90 1.44
CA PHE A 113 -7.79 3.99 2.31
C PHE A 113 -8.72 3.21 3.25
N ALA A 114 -9.64 3.90 3.94
CA ALA A 114 -10.58 3.28 4.86
C ALA A 114 -11.50 2.26 4.17
N ALA A 115 -12.11 2.62 3.04
CA ALA A 115 -12.99 1.75 2.28
C ALA A 115 -12.29 0.47 1.80
N ARG A 116 -11.06 0.60 1.29
CA ARG A 116 -10.26 -0.54 0.82
C ARG A 116 -9.83 -1.46 1.95
N ALA A 117 -9.42 -0.89 3.09
CA ALA A 117 -9.07 -1.66 4.28
C ALA A 117 -10.27 -2.48 4.79
N LEU A 118 -11.46 -1.87 4.84
CA LEU A 118 -12.68 -2.54 5.27
C LEU A 118 -13.16 -3.60 4.28
N ALA A 119 -13.08 -3.32 2.97
CA ALA A 119 -13.45 -4.28 1.93
C ALA A 119 -12.59 -5.56 1.95
N ARG A 120 -11.37 -5.47 2.49
CA ARG A 120 -10.42 -6.60 2.59
C ARG A 120 -9.93 -6.77 4.03
N ARG A 121 -10.84 -6.65 5.01
CA ARG A 121 -10.51 -6.55 6.44
C ARG A 121 -9.58 -7.65 6.93
N ARG A 122 -9.78 -8.91 6.49
CA ARG A 122 -8.93 -10.03 6.90
C ARG A 122 -7.48 -9.86 6.41
N LEU A 123 -7.31 -9.46 5.15
CA LEU A 123 -5.98 -9.17 4.59
C LEU A 123 -5.35 -7.95 5.27
N ALA A 124 -6.13 -6.89 5.47
CA ALA A 124 -5.64 -5.69 6.15
C ALA A 124 -5.17 -6.01 7.59
N TRP A 125 -5.95 -6.81 8.33
CA TRP A 125 -5.54 -7.32 9.65
C TRP A 125 -4.23 -8.12 9.58
N ALA A 126 -4.13 -9.07 8.65
CA ALA A 126 -2.93 -9.89 8.48
C ALA A 126 -1.67 -9.03 8.20
N VAL A 127 -1.80 -8.02 7.33
CA VAL A 127 -0.69 -7.14 6.94
C VAL A 127 -0.33 -6.13 8.04
N ILE A 128 -1.31 -5.59 8.76
CA ILE A 128 -1.11 -4.46 9.69
C ILE A 128 -0.85 -4.93 11.13
N ALA A 129 -1.58 -5.94 11.61
CA ALA A 129 -1.69 -6.25 13.03
C ALA A 129 -1.23 -7.65 13.44
N GLU A 130 -1.29 -8.67 12.56
CA GLU A 130 -0.86 -10.03 12.94
C GLU A 130 0.64 -10.09 13.24
N PRO A 131 1.08 -10.92 14.19
CA PRO A 131 2.49 -11.11 14.49
C PRO A 131 3.28 -11.56 13.24
N VAL A 132 4.44 -10.96 13.04
CA VAL A 132 5.41 -11.31 11.99
C VAL A 132 6.82 -11.26 12.57
N ASP A 133 7.81 -11.75 11.82
CA ASP A 133 9.22 -11.60 12.19
C ASP A 133 9.69 -10.12 12.10
N ALA A 134 10.88 -9.86 12.67
CA ALA A 134 11.43 -8.51 12.78
C ALA A 134 11.67 -7.84 11.42
N GLU A 135 11.98 -8.61 10.37
CA GLU A 135 12.23 -8.08 9.03
C GLU A 135 10.94 -7.60 8.39
N ALA A 136 9.89 -8.41 8.41
CA ALA A 136 8.58 -8.01 7.91
C ALA A 136 7.99 -6.85 8.73
N ASP A 137 8.23 -6.79 10.05
CA ASP A 137 7.83 -5.66 10.88
C ASP A 137 8.61 -4.38 10.53
N GLN A 138 9.89 -4.49 10.16
CA GLN A 138 10.65 -3.35 9.63
C GLN A 138 10.03 -2.81 8.33
N VAL A 139 9.59 -3.70 7.43
CA VAL A 139 8.88 -3.30 6.20
C VAL A 139 7.57 -2.57 6.55
N ARG A 140 6.79 -3.07 7.51
CA ARG A 140 5.59 -2.36 8.03
C ARG A 140 5.91 -0.94 8.51
N ARG A 141 7.00 -0.76 9.25
CA ARG A 141 7.42 0.57 9.73
C ARG A 141 7.75 1.51 8.58
N VAL A 142 8.40 1.03 7.52
CA VAL A 142 8.69 1.82 6.32
C VAL A 142 7.39 2.30 5.67
N TYR A 143 6.42 1.42 5.50
CA TYR A 143 5.14 1.78 4.87
C TYR A 143 4.24 2.65 5.75
N ARG A 144 4.28 2.51 7.07
CA ARG A 144 3.62 3.46 7.98
C ARG A 144 4.19 4.87 7.83
N ARG A 145 5.50 5.01 7.66
CA ARG A 145 6.14 6.31 7.38
C ARG A 145 5.74 6.83 6.00
N ALA A 146 5.66 5.98 4.98
CA ALA A 146 5.21 6.37 3.65
C ALA A 146 3.75 6.86 3.64
N LEU A 147 2.86 6.18 4.37
CA LEU A 147 1.47 6.62 4.56
C LEU A 147 1.41 7.97 5.29
N ALA A 148 2.20 8.15 6.35
CA ALA A 148 2.30 9.42 7.05
C ALA A 148 2.81 10.54 6.14
N ALA A 149 3.83 10.29 5.33
CA ALA A 149 4.37 11.26 4.37
C ALA A 149 3.33 11.68 3.31
N GLU A 150 2.52 10.75 2.82
CA GLU A 150 1.42 11.06 1.89
C GLU A 150 0.37 11.97 2.54
N ILE A 151 -0.06 11.66 3.77
CA ILE A 151 -0.98 12.51 4.54
C ILE A 151 -0.36 13.88 4.83
N GLU A 152 0.88 13.92 5.28
CA GLU A 152 1.60 15.17 5.58
C GLU A 152 1.68 16.09 4.36
N MET A 153 1.97 15.54 3.18
CA MET A 153 1.98 16.29 1.93
C MET A 153 0.62 16.95 1.65
N ARG A 154 -0.49 16.23 1.88
CA ARG A 154 -1.86 16.77 1.71
C ARG A 154 -2.19 17.84 2.74
N LEU A 155 -1.80 17.64 4.00
CA LEU A 155 -1.96 18.65 5.05
C LEU A 155 -1.21 19.93 4.70
N LYS A 156 0.08 19.85 4.32
CA LYS A 156 0.87 21.00 3.89
C LYS A 156 0.23 21.74 2.71
N ALA A 157 -0.29 21.01 1.73
CA ALA A 157 -0.99 21.61 0.59
C ALA A 157 -2.26 22.35 1.03
N ALA A 158 -3.05 21.78 1.95
CA ALA A 158 -4.26 22.41 2.47
C ALA A 158 -3.97 23.63 3.35
N ILE A 159 -2.93 23.58 4.18
CA ILE A 159 -2.45 24.73 4.97
C ILE A 159 -1.98 25.85 4.05
N LYS A 160 -1.15 25.54 3.04
CA LYS A 160 -0.67 26.52 2.05
C LYS A 160 -1.81 27.20 1.28
N ALA A 161 -2.89 26.46 1.02
CA ALA A 161 -4.08 26.99 0.36
C ALA A 161 -5.03 27.76 1.31
N GLY A 162 -4.66 27.94 2.60
CA GLY A 162 -5.50 28.59 3.61
C GLY A 162 -6.77 27.78 3.97
N ALA A 163 -6.80 26.50 3.64
CA ALA A 163 -7.94 25.63 3.88
C ALA A 163 -7.91 24.96 5.27
N LEU A 164 -6.72 24.94 5.91
CA LEU A 164 -6.47 24.47 7.28
C LEU A 164 -5.70 25.54 8.06
N PRO A 165 -5.84 25.57 9.40
CA PRO A 165 -4.99 26.40 10.25
C PRO A 165 -3.54 25.91 10.19
N PRO A 166 -2.56 26.80 10.50
CA PRO A 166 -1.17 26.38 10.67
C PRO A 166 -1.03 25.39 11.82
N GLU A 167 -0.40 24.25 11.56
CA GLU A 167 -0.11 23.22 12.57
C GLU A 167 1.15 22.43 12.22
N ASP A 168 1.65 21.63 13.16
CA ASP A 168 2.70 20.64 12.92
C ASP A 168 2.16 19.48 12.07
N SER A 169 2.24 19.63 10.75
CA SER A 169 1.73 18.65 9.79
C SER A 169 2.39 17.28 9.91
N THR A 170 3.64 17.19 10.37
CA THR A 170 4.34 15.92 10.59
C THR A 170 3.72 15.16 11.75
N ARG A 171 3.45 15.86 12.86
CA ARG A 171 2.81 15.27 14.04
C ARG A 171 1.35 14.92 13.78
N ALA A 172 0.60 15.80 13.11
CA ALA A 172 -0.79 15.56 12.72
C ALA A 172 -0.91 14.34 11.79
N ALA A 173 -0.02 14.20 10.80
CA ALA A 173 0.00 13.03 9.92
C ALA A 173 0.26 11.73 10.69
N ALA A 174 1.22 11.72 11.60
CA ALA A 174 1.52 10.55 12.42
C ALA A 174 0.32 10.15 13.32
N ALA A 175 -0.36 11.13 13.92
CA ALA A 175 -1.56 10.92 14.72
C ALA A 175 -2.71 10.36 13.89
N LEU A 176 -2.93 10.91 12.67
CA LEU A 176 -3.95 10.40 11.75
C LEU A 176 -3.67 8.96 11.31
N VAL A 177 -2.42 8.59 11.03
CA VAL A 177 -2.05 7.20 10.71
C VAL A 177 -2.40 6.29 11.88
N GLY A 178 -2.06 6.66 13.12
CA GLY A 178 -2.44 5.90 14.30
C GLY A 178 -3.95 5.73 14.43
N ALA A 179 -4.70 6.82 14.31
CA ALA A 179 -6.16 6.80 14.39
C ALA A 179 -6.81 5.93 13.31
N LEU A 180 -6.33 6.02 12.06
CA LEU A 180 -6.84 5.22 10.94
C LEU A 180 -6.53 3.74 11.12
N LEU A 181 -5.30 3.37 11.44
CA LEU A 181 -4.92 1.97 11.59
C LEU A 181 -5.64 1.34 12.78
N GLU A 182 -5.68 2.02 13.93
CA GLU A 182 -6.32 1.49 15.13
C GLU A 182 -7.85 1.49 15.01
N GLY A 183 -8.43 2.56 14.46
CA GLY A 183 -9.89 2.69 14.32
C GLY A 183 -10.50 1.78 13.26
N LEU A 184 -9.70 1.33 12.25
CA LEU A 184 -10.19 0.45 11.17
C LEU A 184 -9.91 -1.03 11.43
N ILE A 185 -8.68 -1.33 11.87
CA ILE A 185 -8.11 -2.68 11.79
C ILE A 185 -7.46 -3.11 13.12
N GLY A 186 -7.02 -2.16 13.95
CA GLY A 186 -6.34 -2.46 15.20
C GLY A 186 -7.19 -3.24 16.21
N PRO A 187 -6.60 -3.68 17.32
CA PRO A 187 -7.30 -4.45 18.35
C PRO A 187 -8.43 -3.65 19.04
N LEU A 188 -8.42 -2.31 18.96
CA LEU A 188 -9.48 -1.44 19.49
C LEU A 188 -10.57 -1.14 18.45
N ALA A 189 -10.41 -1.59 17.19
CA ALA A 189 -11.40 -1.34 16.14
C ALA A 189 -12.75 -1.98 16.48
N PRO A 190 -13.86 -1.21 16.45
CA PRO A 190 -15.19 -1.76 16.70
C PRO A 190 -15.55 -2.86 15.71
N ALA A 191 -16.38 -3.80 16.18
CA ALA A 191 -16.98 -4.76 15.25
C ALA A 191 -17.87 -4.02 14.25
N ILE A 192 -17.69 -4.32 12.94
CA ILE A 192 -18.47 -3.71 11.87
C ILE A 192 -19.34 -4.80 11.27
N SER A 193 -20.64 -4.51 11.12
CA SER A 193 -21.55 -5.38 10.39
C SER A 193 -21.07 -5.59 8.95
N ALA A 194 -21.34 -6.77 8.39
CA ALA A 194 -21.06 -7.08 6.99
C ALA A 194 -21.96 -6.29 6.00
N GLU A 195 -22.95 -5.56 6.50
CA GLU A 195 -23.84 -4.72 5.72
C GLU A 195 -23.05 -3.62 4.98
N PRO A 196 -23.27 -3.42 3.67
CA PRO A 196 -22.59 -2.36 2.91
C PRO A 196 -22.83 -0.95 3.49
N ALA A 197 -24.01 -0.70 4.07
CA ALA A 197 -24.32 0.55 4.74
C ALA A 197 -23.41 0.80 5.94
N ALA A 198 -23.18 -0.20 6.80
CA ALA A 198 -22.31 -0.08 7.97
C ALA A 198 -20.85 0.21 7.59
N THR A 199 -20.37 -0.40 6.51
CA THR A 199 -19.04 -0.10 5.95
C THR A 199 -18.95 1.36 5.50
N ARG A 200 -19.95 1.85 4.75
CA ARG A 200 -20.02 3.24 4.29
C ARG A 200 -20.04 4.21 5.47
N ASP A 201 -20.90 3.95 6.45
CA ASP A 201 -21.01 4.79 7.64
C ASP A 201 -19.68 4.85 8.41
N THR A 202 -18.98 3.73 8.55
CA THR A 202 -17.67 3.70 9.21
C THR A 202 -16.64 4.53 8.44
N VAL A 203 -16.59 4.44 7.12
CA VAL A 203 -15.70 5.26 6.27
C VAL A 203 -16.01 6.74 6.46
N GLN A 204 -17.29 7.12 6.44
CA GLN A 204 -17.72 8.50 6.62
C GLN A 204 -17.37 9.03 8.02
N GLN A 205 -17.63 8.25 9.07
CA GLN A 205 -17.33 8.64 10.44
C GLN A 205 -15.83 8.83 10.68
N LEU A 206 -14.98 7.91 10.19
CA LEU A 206 -13.54 8.04 10.34
C LEU A 206 -12.96 9.19 9.51
N THR A 207 -13.48 9.40 8.31
CA THR A 207 -13.08 10.56 7.49
C THR A 207 -13.48 11.86 8.16
N LEU A 208 -14.70 11.94 8.69
CA LEU A 208 -15.20 13.10 9.44
C LEU A 208 -14.36 13.37 10.70
N PHE A 209 -14.03 12.32 11.44
CA PHE A 209 -13.14 12.41 12.61
C PHE A 209 -11.76 12.99 12.19
N ALA A 210 -11.15 12.43 11.15
CA ALA A 210 -9.83 12.87 10.67
C ALA A 210 -9.83 14.34 10.24
N LEU A 211 -10.86 14.78 9.51
CA LEU A 211 -10.98 16.18 9.08
C LEU A 211 -11.15 17.14 10.26
N ARG A 212 -11.96 16.78 11.24
CA ARG A 212 -12.14 17.58 12.46
C ARG A 212 -10.88 17.66 13.29
N ALA A 213 -10.15 16.54 13.41
CA ALA A 213 -8.91 16.46 14.18
C ALA A 213 -7.83 17.42 13.66
N VAL A 214 -7.86 17.76 12.36
CA VAL A 214 -6.93 18.72 11.73
C VAL A 214 -7.55 20.13 11.57
N GLY A 215 -8.61 20.44 12.29
CA GLY A 215 -9.17 21.80 12.38
C GLY A 215 -10.16 22.17 11.28
N VAL A 216 -10.70 21.21 10.49
CA VAL A 216 -11.80 21.50 9.56
C VAL A 216 -13.08 21.73 10.36
N THR A 217 -13.75 22.86 10.13
CA THR A 217 -15.04 23.16 10.78
C THR A 217 -16.11 22.13 10.44
N ASP A 218 -16.97 21.82 11.40
CA ASP A 218 -17.98 20.74 11.26
C ASP A 218 -18.84 20.83 10.00
N PRO A 219 -19.44 21.99 9.62
CA PRO A 219 -20.23 22.08 8.40
C PRO A 219 -19.43 21.76 7.14
N ARG A 220 -18.19 22.22 7.08
CA ARG A 220 -17.31 21.97 5.92
C ARG A 220 -16.87 20.50 5.86
N ALA A 221 -16.53 19.89 7.00
CA ALA A 221 -16.15 18.48 7.08
C ALA A 221 -17.31 17.58 6.63
N ARG A 222 -18.55 17.84 7.08
CA ARG A 222 -19.76 17.12 6.65
C ARG A 222 -20.00 17.27 5.15
N GLY A 223 -19.86 18.49 4.61
CA GLY A 223 -20.00 18.75 3.18
C GLY A 223 -19.01 17.92 2.33
N LEU A 224 -17.75 17.81 2.76
CA LEU A 224 -16.74 16.97 2.11
C LEU A 224 -17.09 15.50 2.16
N VAL A 225 -17.54 15.00 3.32
CA VAL A 225 -17.87 13.58 3.49
C VAL A 225 -19.10 13.17 2.66
N VAL A 226 -20.09 14.03 2.52
CA VAL A 226 -21.28 13.76 1.67
C VAL A 226 -20.92 13.69 0.18
N GLN A 227 -19.89 14.42 -0.25
CA GLN A 227 -19.41 14.44 -1.63
C GLN A 227 -18.48 13.25 -1.98
N LEU A 228 -18.14 12.39 -1.01
CA LEU A 228 -17.35 11.19 -1.30
C LEU A 228 -18.11 10.28 -2.27
N PRO A 229 -17.40 9.65 -3.24
CA PRO A 229 -18.03 8.73 -4.18
C PRO A 229 -18.82 7.65 -3.43
N SER A 230 -20.12 7.53 -3.76
CA SER A 230 -21.01 6.53 -3.15
C SER A 230 -20.62 5.10 -3.54
N ASP A 231 -20.05 4.97 -4.74
CA ASP A 231 -19.43 3.76 -5.25
C ASP A 231 -17.97 3.80 -4.81
N GLY A 232 -17.71 3.30 -3.60
CA GLY A 232 -16.34 3.17 -3.10
C GLY A 232 -15.46 2.45 -4.13
N PRO A 233 -14.11 2.57 -4.06
CA PRO A 233 -13.17 1.97 -5.01
C PRO A 233 -13.15 0.44 -4.92
N LEU A 234 -14.33 -0.19 -4.95
CA LEU A 234 -14.52 -1.64 -4.99
C LEU A 234 -14.30 -2.21 -6.40
N ALA A 235 -14.16 -1.34 -7.40
CA ALA A 235 -13.92 -1.71 -8.79
C ALA A 235 -12.46 -1.46 -9.18
N VAL A 236 -11.52 -2.21 -8.61
CA VAL A 236 -10.25 -2.52 -9.27
C VAL A 236 -9.76 -3.86 -8.73
N GLY A 237 -9.72 -4.84 -9.66
CA GLY A 237 -9.25 -6.21 -9.49
C GLY A 237 -7.80 -6.35 -9.01
#